data_9b1764870ac18dff87462858b6bfb5ff
#
_entry.id   9b1764870ac18dff87462858b6bfb5ff
#
_cell.length_a   1.000
_cell.length_b   1.000
_cell.length_c   1.000
_cell.angle_alpha   90.00
_cell.angle_beta   90.00
_cell.angle_gamma   90.00
#
_symmetry.space_group_name_H-M   'P 1'
#
loop_
_entity.id
_entity.type
_entity.pdbx_description
1 polymer ?
#
loop_
_entity_poly.entity_id
_entity_poly.type
_entity_poly.pdbx_seq_one_letter_code
_entity_poly.pdbx_strand_id
1 'polypeptide(L)'
;MRRPGNNSFEMPEFIQSHSMRVPVSLRPLTGADYDEWNEVRWRNDAWLKPWESGDPLHGAPITYKEWMKQLRRNERAGTGAVFAIEQHGRIVGQISLGAICYGAMRSGVGGYWVDERCAGRGYAPMAVALLADWAMFDPTGPRLHRMEIDILPENKRSRAVARKVGATLEGVRRAYMYVNGQWRDHESYVLMAEDAPNGFTARLMTGNSPS
;
A
#
# COMPACT_ATOMS: atom_id res chain seq x y z
N MET A 1 14.09 3.30 25.50
CA MET A 1 13.38 2.82 24.29
C MET A 1 13.32 1.29 24.32
N ARG A 2 12.14 0.69 24.42
CA ARG A 2 12.00 -0.77 24.25
C ARG A 2 12.16 -1.08 22.78
N ARG A 3 13.07 -1.99 22.41
CA ARG A 3 13.10 -2.53 21.05
C ARG A 3 11.75 -3.17 20.76
N PRO A 4 11.11 -2.90 19.60
CA PRO A 4 9.90 -3.59 19.24
C PRO A 4 10.14 -5.11 19.31
N GLY A 5 9.18 -5.84 19.84
CA GLY A 5 9.25 -7.31 19.84
C GLY A 5 9.36 -7.81 18.39
N ASN A 6 9.82 -9.03 18.18
CA ASN A 6 10.02 -9.61 16.83
C ASN A 6 8.79 -9.58 15.91
N ASN A 7 7.60 -9.24 16.42
CA ASN A 7 6.30 -9.25 15.73
C ASN A 7 5.57 -7.91 15.89
N SER A 8 6.27 -6.80 15.78
CA SER A 8 5.71 -5.45 15.86
C SER A 8 6.53 -4.48 15.03
N PHE A 9 5.98 -3.31 14.78
CA PHE A 9 6.64 -2.19 14.14
C PHE A 9 6.27 -0.89 14.86
N GLU A 10 7.01 0.17 14.60
CA GLU A 10 6.68 1.53 15.02
C GLU A 10 6.20 2.31 13.79
N MET A 11 5.07 3.02 13.92
CA MET A 11 4.61 3.87 12.83
C MET A 11 5.58 5.04 12.68
N PRO A 12 6.14 5.26 11.48
CA PRO A 12 7.02 6.40 11.23
C PRO A 12 6.20 7.70 11.25
N GLU A 13 6.84 8.80 11.58
CA GLU A 13 6.21 10.12 11.43
C GLU A 13 5.91 10.40 9.95
N PHE A 14 6.88 10.12 9.08
CA PHE A 14 6.74 10.13 7.62
C PHE A 14 7.82 9.26 6.98
N ILE A 15 7.56 8.83 5.74
CA ILE A 15 8.52 8.19 4.83
C ILE A 15 8.59 9.05 3.57
N GLN A 16 9.76 9.56 3.22
CA GLN A 16 9.91 10.56 2.16
C GLN A 16 10.72 10.05 0.99
N SER A 17 10.24 10.37 -0.22
CA SER A 17 11.03 10.22 -1.44
C SER A 17 12.12 11.30 -1.52
N HIS A 18 13.35 10.89 -1.81
CA HIS A 18 14.45 11.80 -2.14
C HIS A 18 14.45 12.25 -3.61
N SER A 19 13.46 11.82 -4.39
CA SER A 19 13.33 12.16 -5.81
C SER A 19 12.71 13.53 -6.00
N MET A 20 13.45 14.46 -6.60
CA MET A 20 12.92 15.77 -7.02
C MET A 20 11.88 15.65 -8.14
N ARG A 21 11.86 14.54 -8.90
CA ARG A 21 10.91 14.31 -10.00
C ARG A 21 9.57 13.74 -9.52
N VAL A 22 9.58 13.01 -8.41
CA VAL A 22 8.40 12.37 -7.83
C VAL A 22 8.37 12.65 -6.32
N PRO A 23 8.08 13.90 -5.93
CA PRO A 23 8.15 14.35 -4.54
C PRO A 23 6.89 13.93 -3.78
N VAL A 24 6.81 12.65 -3.41
CA VAL A 24 5.75 12.13 -2.56
C VAL A 24 6.30 11.68 -1.22
N SER A 25 5.47 11.75 -0.20
CA SER A 25 5.71 11.20 1.12
C SER A 25 4.53 10.32 1.56
N LEU A 26 4.82 9.42 2.49
CA LEU A 26 3.82 8.63 3.19
C LEU A 26 3.81 9.07 4.64
N ARG A 27 2.66 9.38 5.18
CA ARG A 27 2.47 9.59 6.62
C ARG A 27 1.24 8.86 7.15
N PRO A 28 1.23 8.48 8.42
CA PRO A 28 0.04 7.88 9.02
C PRO A 28 -1.18 8.79 8.88
N LEU A 29 -2.32 8.21 8.51
CA LEU A 29 -3.60 8.93 8.54
C LEU A 29 -3.97 9.27 9.99
N THR A 30 -4.58 10.43 10.18
CA THR A 30 -5.05 10.93 11.48
C THR A 30 -6.54 11.28 11.44
N GLY A 31 -7.12 11.54 12.59
CA GLY A 31 -8.50 12.01 12.66
C GLY A 31 -8.71 13.39 12.03
N ALA A 32 -7.66 14.21 11.94
CA ALA A 32 -7.70 15.55 11.33
C ALA A 32 -7.78 15.50 9.80
N ASP A 33 -7.47 14.37 9.19
CA ASP A 33 -7.47 14.18 7.73
C ASP A 33 -8.85 13.95 7.14
N TYR A 34 -9.88 13.83 7.99
CA TYR A 34 -11.22 13.41 7.56
C TYR A 34 -11.74 14.20 6.36
N ASP A 35 -11.75 15.53 6.46
CA ASP A 35 -12.35 16.38 5.42
C ASP A 35 -11.59 16.26 4.09
N GLU A 36 -10.27 16.37 4.11
CA GLU A 36 -9.45 16.27 2.90
C GLU A 36 -9.46 14.85 2.32
N TRP A 37 -9.28 13.84 3.15
CA TRP A 37 -9.30 12.45 2.70
C TRP A 37 -10.65 12.09 2.07
N ASN A 38 -11.75 12.49 2.72
CA ASN A 38 -13.11 12.23 2.25
C ASN A 38 -13.39 12.95 0.92
N GLU A 39 -12.99 14.23 0.80
CA GLU A 39 -13.12 14.97 -0.46
C GLU A 39 -12.39 14.25 -1.60
N VAL A 40 -11.11 13.87 -1.38
CA VAL A 40 -10.32 13.16 -2.38
C VAL A 40 -10.95 11.82 -2.72
N ARG A 41 -11.42 11.07 -1.71
CA ARG A 41 -12.04 9.76 -1.91
C ARG A 41 -13.35 9.84 -2.70
N TRP A 42 -14.22 10.79 -2.36
CA TRP A 42 -15.51 10.97 -3.02
C TRP A 42 -15.39 11.40 -4.48
N ARG A 43 -14.54 12.36 -4.79
CA ARG A 43 -14.35 12.78 -6.19
C ARG A 43 -13.76 11.69 -7.08
N ASN A 44 -13.16 10.69 -6.49
CA ASN A 44 -12.59 9.53 -7.18
C ASN A 44 -13.49 8.28 -7.12
N ASP A 45 -14.75 8.39 -6.68
CA ASP A 45 -15.62 7.22 -6.51
C ASP A 45 -15.76 6.42 -7.81
N ALA A 46 -16.09 7.06 -8.93
CA ALA A 46 -16.22 6.41 -10.22
C ALA A 46 -14.90 5.77 -10.72
N TRP A 47 -13.76 6.39 -10.37
CA TRP A 47 -12.43 5.90 -10.73
C TRP A 47 -12.00 4.67 -9.92
N LEU A 48 -12.38 4.61 -8.66
CA LEU A 48 -11.96 3.58 -7.70
C LEU A 48 -12.93 2.41 -7.63
N LYS A 49 -14.23 2.69 -7.72
CA LYS A 49 -15.31 1.71 -7.56
C LYS A 49 -15.11 0.39 -8.34
N PRO A 50 -14.60 0.38 -9.59
CA PRO A 50 -14.36 -0.88 -10.31
C PRO A 50 -13.35 -1.82 -9.62
N TRP A 51 -12.52 -1.30 -8.72
CA TRP A 51 -11.39 -2.00 -8.12
C TRP A 51 -11.53 -2.26 -6.63
N GLU A 52 -12.64 -1.82 -6.03
CA GLU A 52 -12.85 -1.92 -4.59
C GLU A 52 -13.30 -3.32 -4.18
N SER A 53 -12.52 -3.90 -3.28
CA SER A 53 -12.95 -5.09 -2.54
C SER A 53 -13.97 -4.71 -1.46
N GLY A 54 -14.95 -5.58 -1.24
CA GLY A 54 -15.99 -5.43 -0.24
C GLY A 54 -16.14 -6.67 0.63
N ASP A 55 -16.94 -6.54 1.68
CA ASP A 55 -17.35 -7.68 2.48
C ASP A 55 -18.62 -8.31 1.86
N PRO A 56 -18.60 -9.60 1.45
CA PRO A 56 -19.79 -10.27 0.90
C PRO A 56 -20.94 -10.39 1.91
N LEU A 57 -20.65 -10.29 3.21
CA LEU A 57 -21.66 -10.30 4.26
C LEU A 57 -22.29 -8.94 4.54
N HIS A 58 -21.88 -7.90 3.79
CA HIS A 58 -22.42 -6.55 3.89
C HIS A 58 -22.45 -6.02 5.33
N GLY A 59 -21.30 -6.02 5.99
CA GLY A 59 -21.16 -5.39 7.31
C GLY A 59 -21.68 -3.95 7.31
N ALA A 60 -22.21 -3.50 8.43
CA ALA A 60 -22.70 -2.12 8.55
C ALA A 60 -21.59 -1.12 8.18
N PRO A 61 -21.92 -0.04 7.43
CA PRO A 61 -20.96 1.02 7.18
C PRO A 61 -20.40 1.56 8.48
N ILE A 62 -19.08 1.60 8.59
CA ILE A 62 -18.40 2.16 9.76
C ILE A 62 -18.10 3.64 9.53
N THR A 63 -18.19 4.44 10.58
CA THR A 63 -17.77 5.85 10.50
C THR A 63 -16.25 5.97 10.35
N TYR A 64 -15.77 7.09 9.82
CA TYR A 64 -14.32 7.37 9.77
C TYR A 64 -13.65 7.25 11.14
N LYS A 65 -14.32 7.70 12.21
CA LYS A 65 -13.83 7.60 13.58
C LYS A 65 -13.66 6.13 14.04
N GLU A 66 -14.59 5.27 13.68
CA GLU A 66 -14.50 3.82 13.98
C GLU A 66 -13.41 3.17 13.16
N TRP A 67 -13.32 3.51 11.87
CA TRP A 67 -12.23 3.06 11.01
C TRP A 67 -10.87 3.48 11.57
N MET A 68 -10.68 4.74 11.99
CA MET A 68 -9.45 5.20 12.62
C MET A 68 -9.11 4.43 13.91
N LYS A 69 -10.12 4.08 14.73
CA LYS A 69 -9.89 3.21 15.89
C LYS A 69 -9.41 1.83 15.49
N GLN A 70 -9.96 1.28 14.41
CA GLN A 70 -9.54 -0.02 13.86
C GLN A 70 -8.08 0.05 13.37
N LEU A 71 -7.70 1.10 12.61
CA LEU A 71 -6.33 1.31 12.15
C LEU A 71 -5.36 1.33 13.35
N ARG A 72 -5.65 2.11 14.40
CA ARG A 72 -4.80 2.17 15.60
C ARG A 72 -4.68 0.82 16.32
N ARG A 73 -5.73 -0.02 16.29
CA ARG A 73 -5.65 -1.39 16.84
C ARG A 73 -4.73 -2.26 16.00
N ASN A 74 -4.88 -2.23 14.67
CA ASN A 74 -4.06 -3.02 13.75
C ASN A 74 -2.58 -2.65 13.85
N GLU A 75 -2.27 -1.35 13.92
CA GLU A 75 -0.91 -0.85 14.11
C GLU A 75 -0.31 -1.37 15.42
N ARG A 76 -1.03 -1.24 16.55
CA ARG A 76 -0.57 -1.76 17.85
C ARG A 76 -0.42 -3.28 17.88
N ALA A 77 -1.25 -3.98 17.14
CA ALA A 77 -1.18 -5.43 17.00
C ALA A 77 -0.10 -5.89 16.00
N GLY A 78 0.50 -4.97 15.24
CA GLY A 78 1.48 -5.30 14.22
C GLY A 78 0.87 -5.95 12.97
N THR A 79 -0.46 -5.85 12.77
CA THR A 79 -1.17 -6.57 11.70
C THR A 79 -1.47 -5.74 10.46
N GLY A 80 -1.27 -4.44 10.53
CA GLY A 80 -1.49 -3.54 9.39
C GLY A 80 -1.17 -2.08 9.69
N ALA A 81 -0.86 -1.34 8.63
CA ALA A 81 -0.58 0.09 8.64
C ALA A 81 -1.23 0.77 7.44
N VAL A 82 -1.70 2.00 7.62
CA VAL A 82 -2.29 2.81 6.54
C VAL A 82 -1.68 4.19 6.53
N PHE A 83 -1.29 4.64 5.35
CA PHE A 83 -0.66 5.94 5.12
C PHE A 83 -1.44 6.76 4.10
N ALA A 84 -1.53 8.06 4.31
CA ALA A 84 -1.79 9.00 3.25
C ALA A 84 -0.59 9.06 2.30
N ILE A 85 -0.85 9.10 1.01
CA ILE A 85 0.15 9.51 0.00
C ILE A 85 -0.01 11.01 -0.14
N GLU A 86 1.05 11.75 0.17
CA GLU A 86 1.05 13.21 0.08
C GLU A 86 1.97 13.73 -0.99
N GLN A 87 1.57 14.85 -1.58
CA GLN A 87 2.42 15.70 -2.41
C GLN A 87 2.23 17.15 -1.99
N HIS A 88 3.32 17.82 -1.62
CA HIS A 88 3.31 19.22 -1.16
C HIS A 88 2.27 19.47 -0.03
N GLY A 89 2.19 18.56 0.94
CA GLY A 89 1.28 18.65 2.07
C GLY A 89 -0.20 18.40 1.73
N ARG A 90 -0.52 17.91 0.53
CA ARG A 90 -1.88 17.57 0.11
C ARG A 90 -2.03 16.08 -0.10
N ILE A 91 -3.14 15.51 0.37
CA ILE A 91 -3.46 14.10 0.16
C ILE A 91 -3.78 13.88 -1.33
N VAL A 92 -3.03 12.99 -1.97
CA VAL A 92 -3.21 12.58 -3.36
C VAL A 92 -3.56 11.09 -3.49
N GLY A 93 -3.69 10.39 -2.39
CA GLY A 93 -4.03 8.98 -2.37
C GLY A 93 -3.82 8.34 -0.99
N GLN A 94 -3.89 7.03 -0.99
CA GLN A 94 -3.67 6.20 0.21
C GLN A 94 -2.92 4.93 -0.17
N ILE A 95 -2.11 4.44 0.76
CA ILE A 95 -1.46 3.14 0.65
C ILE A 95 -1.55 2.41 1.98
N SER A 96 -1.72 1.10 1.93
CA SER A 96 -1.83 0.25 3.10
C SER A 96 -0.93 -0.96 2.99
N LEU A 97 -0.51 -1.45 4.15
CA LEU A 97 0.07 -2.77 4.34
C LEU A 97 -0.84 -3.52 5.32
N GLY A 98 -1.37 -4.64 4.91
CA GLY A 98 -2.28 -5.46 5.71
C GLY A 98 -1.91 -6.93 5.67
N ALA A 99 -2.70 -7.77 6.32
CA ALA A 99 -2.48 -9.22 6.40
C ALA A 99 -1.03 -9.59 6.78
N ILE A 100 -0.43 -8.80 7.69
CA ILE A 100 0.96 -9.01 8.10
C ILE A 100 1.07 -10.34 8.86
N CYS A 101 1.84 -11.24 8.29
CA CYS A 101 2.18 -12.54 8.88
C CYS A 101 3.66 -12.55 9.27
N TYR A 102 3.96 -12.85 10.52
CA TYR A 102 5.31 -13.00 11.03
C TYR A 102 5.79 -14.46 11.02
N GLY A 103 6.82 -14.76 11.75
CA GLY A 103 7.41 -16.10 11.81
C GLY A 103 8.10 -16.49 10.50
N ALA A 104 7.82 -17.66 10.00
CA ALA A 104 8.45 -18.20 8.79
C ALA A 104 8.02 -17.49 7.49
N MET A 105 6.87 -16.82 7.48
CA MET A 105 6.39 -16.14 6.27
C MET A 105 6.95 -14.73 6.11
N ARG A 106 6.93 -13.93 7.18
CA ARG A 106 7.32 -12.51 7.16
C ARG A 106 6.81 -11.78 5.93
N SER A 107 5.51 -11.87 5.68
CA SER A 107 4.84 -11.35 4.49
C SER A 107 3.73 -10.37 4.86
N GLY A 108 3.31 -9.56 3.89
CA GLY A 108 2.16 -8.66 3.99
C GLY A 108 1.59 -8.34 2.62
N VAL A 109 0.36 -7.82 2.59
CA VAL A 109 -0.34 -7.45 1.37
C VAL A 109 -0.43 -5.93 1.28
N GLY A 110 0.10 -5.37 0.20
CA GLY A 110 0.05 -3.95 -0.14
C GLY A 110 -1.20 -3.61 -0.96
N GLY A 111 -1.90 -2.54 -0.59
CA GLY A 111 -3.01 -1.99 -1.36
C GLY A 111 -2.88 -0.47 -1.48
N TYR A 112 -3.25 0.12 -2.61
CA TYR A 112 -3.12 1.56 -2.82
C TYR A 112 -4.14 2.10 -3.81
N TRP A 113 -4.39 3.39 -3.72
CA TRP A 113 -5.07 4.18 -4.74
C TRP A 113 -4.48 5.60 -4.80
N VAL A 114 -4.61 6.24 -5.95
CA VAL A 114 -4.23 7.64 -6.16
C VAL A 114 -5.37 8.39 -6.84
N ASP A 115 -5.46 9.69 -6.58
CA ASP A 115 -6.38 10.60 -7.28
C ASP A 115 -6.16 10.50 -8.79
N GLU A 116 -7.24 10.35 -9.57
CA GLU A 116 -7.20 10.26 -11.03
C GLU A 116 -6.42 11.41 -11.66
N ARG A 117 -6.56 12.62 -11.10
CA ARG A 117 -5.83 13.83 -11.54
C ARG A 117 -4.31 13.74 -11.33
N CYS A 118 -3.88 12.80 -10.51
CA CYS A 118 -2.47 12.50 -10.21
C CYS A 118 -1.97 11.25 -10.92
N ALA A 119 -2.83 10.55 -11.68
CA ALA A 119 -2.45 9.34 -12.39
C ALA A 119 -1.37 9.63 -13.47
N GLY A 120 -0.50 8.66 -13.72
CA GLY A 120 0.59 8.79 -14.70
C GLY A 120 1.81 9.59 -14.25
N ARG A 121 1.76 10.26 -13.09
CA ARG A 121 2.87 11.08 -12.57
C ARG A 121 3.93 10.30 -11.80
N GLY A 122 3.79 8.98 -11.69
CA GLY A 122 4.74 8.13 -10.97
C GLY A 122 4.52 8.07 -9.44
N TYR A 123 3.44 8.67 -8.92
CA TYR A 123 3.19 8.71 -7.48
C TYR A 123 2.89 7.34 -6.89
N ALA A 124 2.04 6.54 -7.53
CA ALA A 124 1.73 5.20 -7.06
C ALA A 124 2.95 4.26 -7.04
N PRO A 125 3.78 4.15 -8.10
CA PRO A 125 5.01 3.37 -8.03
C PRO A 125 5.96 3.83 -6.92
N MET A 126 6.13 5.14 -6.73
CA MET A 126 6.99 5.67 -5.67
C MET A 126 6.42 5.35 -4.29
N ALA A 127 5.11 5.50 -4.08
CA ALA A 127 4.47 5.15 -2.81
C ALA A 127 4.63 3.66 -2.47
N VAL A 128 4.49 2.77 -3.47
CA VAL A 128 4.72 1.33 -3.29
C VAL A 128 6.18 1.05 -2.93
N ALA A 129 7.14 1.69 -3.62
CA ALA A 129 8.56 1.54 -3.32
C ALA A 129 8.90 2.02 -1.90
N LEU A 130 8.40 3.18 -1.48
CA LEU A 130 8.58 3.72 -0.12
C LEU A 130 8.00 2.78 0.94
N LEU A 131 6.80 2.25 0.71
CA LEU A 131 6.16 1.30 1.63
C LEU A 131 6.99 0.01 1.73
N ALA A 132 7.48 -0.53 0.59
CA ALA A 132 8.30 -1.73 0.56
C ALA A 132 9.62 -1.52 1.29
N ASP A 133 10.30 -0.38 1.08
CA ASP A 133 11.54 -0.06 1.78
C ASP A 133 11.34 0.03 3.29
N TRP A 134 10.29 0.70 3.75
CA TRP A 134 9.94 0.73 5.18
C TRP A 134 9.59 -0.65 5.71
N ALA A 135 8.79 -1.40 4.96
CA ALA A 135 8.30 -2.69 5.43
C ALA A 135 9.40 -3.76 5.53
N MET A 136 10.44 -3.68 4.70
CA MET A 136 11.48 -4.72 4.60
C MET A 136 12.80 -4.32 5.24
N PHE A 137 13.23 -3.06 5.08
CA PHE A 137 14.59 -2.65 5.42
C PHE A 137 14.68 -1.70 6.61
N ASP A 138 13.63 -0.94 6.91
CA ASP A 138 13.63 -0.03 8.04
C ASP A 138 13.64 -0.83 9.36
N PRO A 139 14.57 -0.54 10.29
CA PRO A 139 14.64 -1.24 11.58
C PRO A 139 13.41 -1.03 12.46
N THR A 140 12.63 0.04 12.24
CA THR A 140 11.37 0.32 12.94
C THR A 140 10.17 -0.32 12.25
N GLY A 141 10.31 -0.73 11.00
CA GLY A 141 9.29 -1.40 10.21
C GLY A 141 9.06 -2.86 10.62
N PRO A 142 8.09 -3.53 10.01
CA PRO A 142 7.76 -4.93 10.32
C PRO A 142 8.83 -5.93 9.87
N ARG A 143 9.84 -5.51 9.11
CA ARG A 143 10.98 -6.32 8.64
C ARG A 143 10.50 -7.56 7.89
N LEU A 144 9.64 -7.34 6.90
CA LEU A 144 9.11 -8.39 6.07
C LEU A 144 10.16 -8.91 5.08
N HIS A 145 9.98 -10.16 4.65
CA HIS A 145 10.73 -10.76 3.56
C HIS A 145 10.08 -10.49 2.21
N ARG A 146 8.71 -10.44 2.18
CA ARG A 146 7.95 -10.24 0.95
C ARG A 146 6.72 -9.36 1.16
N MET A 147 6.34 -8.62 0.11
CA MET A 147 5.11 -7.87 0.02
C MET A 147 4.36 -8.25 -1.26
N GLU A 148 3.11 -8.63 -1.11
CA GLU A 148 2.22 -9.00 -2.21
C GLU A 148 1.35 -7.81 -2.62
N ILE A 149 1.02 -7.74 -3.90
CA ILE A 149 0.05 -6.80 -4.48
C ILE A 149 -0.86 -7.64 -5.37
N ASP A 150 -2.09 -7.83 -4.91
CA ASP A 150 -3.07 -8.64 -5.64
C ASP A 150 -3.95 -7.75 -6.50
N ILE A 151 -3.95 -7.98 -7.82
CA ILE A 151 -4.48 -7.06 -8.82
C ILE A 151 -5.47 -7.80 -9.71
N LEU A 152 -6.65 -7.21 -9.92
CA LEU A 152 -7.60 -7.69 -10.93
C LEU A 152 -6.93 -7.71 -12.32
N PRO A 153 -7.03 -8.79 -13.10
CA PRO A 153 -6.33 -8.92 -14.39
C PRO A 153 -6.63 -7.79 -15.39
N GLU A 154 -7.83 -7.21 -15.34
CA GLU A 154 -8.24 -6.08 -16.16
C GLU A 154 -7.71 -4.71 -15.67
N ASN A 155 -7.19 -4.60 -14.45
CA ASN A 155 -6.63 -3.36 -13.92
C ASN A 155 -5.22 -3.11 -14.50
N LYS A 156 -5.18 -2.74 -15.78
CA LYS A 156 -3.92 -2.50 -16.52
C LYS A 156 -3.03 -1.45 -15.85
N ARG A 157 -3.62 -0.45 -15.18
CA ARG A 157 -2.88 0.62 -14.51
C ARG A 157 -2.14 0.10 -13.29
N SER A 158 -2.80 -0.67 -12.42
CA SER A 158 -2.16 -1.25 -11.24
C SER A 158 -1.09 -2.28 -11.64
N ARG A 159 -1.33 -3.07 -12.68
CA ARG A 159 -0.33 -3.99 -13.26
C ARG A 159 0.92 -3.24 -13.75
N ALA A 160 0.73 -2.08 -14.39
CA ALA A 160 1.86 -1.25 -14.82
C ALA A 160 2.65 -0.69 -13.63
N VAL A 161 1.97 -0.32 -12.53
CA VAL A 161 2.63 0.08 -11.28
C VAL A 161 3.46 -1.06 -10.71
N ALA A 162 2.87 -2.25 -10.56
CA ALA A 162 3.57 -3.44 -10.04
C ALA A 162 4.84 -3.75 -10.84
N ARG A 163 4.75 -3.79 -12.18
CA ARG A 163 5.91 -3.99 -13.05
C ARG A 163 6.96 -2.90 -12.89
N LYS A 164 6.53 -1.64 -12.79
CA LYS A 164 7.45 -0.50 -12.69
C LYS A 164 8.27 -0.51 -11.40
N VAL A 165 7.70 -0.98 -10.29
CA VAL A 165 8.46 -1.16 -9.04
C VAL A 165 9.30 -2.44 -9.04
N GLY A 166 9.14 -3.28 -10.06
CA GLY A 166 9.89 -4.53 -10.23
C GLY A 166 9.29 -5.72 -9.51
N ALA A 167 7.97 -5.71 -9.28
CA ALA A 167 7.28 -6.87 -8.73
C ALA A 167 7.17 -7.99 -9.78
N THR A 168 7.39 -9.22 -9.34
CA THR A 168 7.28 -10.44 -10.15
C THR A 168 5.87 -11.00 -10.07
N LEU A 169 5.27 -11.35 -11.20
CA LEU A 169 4.00 -12.08 -11.24
C LEU A 169 4.25 -13.56 -10.87
N GLU A 170 3.69 -14.01 -9.74
CA GLU A 170 3.81 -15.41 -9.31
C GLU A 170 2.65 -16.30 -9.79
N GLY A 171 1.52 -15.72 -10.15
CA GLY A 171 0.38 -16.49 -10.64
C GLY A 171 -0.96 -15.80 -10.41
N VAL A 172 -2.02 -16.60 -10.61
CA VAL A 172 -3.40 -16.16 -10.42
C VAL A 172 -4.03 -16.89 -9.21
N ARG A 173 -4.57 -16.12 -8.29
CA ARG A 173 -5.38 -16.63 -7.17
C ARG A 173 -6.84 -16.64 -7.60
N ARG A 174 -7.42 -17.82 -7.74
CA ARG A 174 -8.80 -18.00 -8.17
C ARG A 174 -9.78 -17.56 -7.07
N ALA A 175 -10.81 -16.80 -7.47
CA ALA A 175 -11.90 -16.33 -6.59
C ALA A 175 -11.37 -15.75 -5.25
N TYR A 176 -10.35 -14.90 -5.33
CA TYR A 176 -9.54 -14.52 -4.16
C TYR A 176 -10.16 -13.41 -3.33
N MET A 177 -10.69 -12.36 -3.98
CA MET A 177 -11.36 -11.25 -3.29
C MET A 177 -12.75 -10.99 -3.87
N TYR A 178 -13.64 -10.52 -2.99
CA TYR A 178 -14.98 -10.10 -3.38
C TYR A 178 -14.93 -8.66 -3.89
N VAL A 179 -15.24 -8.46 -5.16
CA VAL A 179 -15.21 -7.17 -5.84
C VAL A 179 -16.48 -7.01 -6.66
N ASN A 180 -17.20 -5.91 -6.46
CA ASN A 180 -18.43 -5.59 -7.20
C ASN A 180 -19.45 -6.74 -7.25
N GLY A 181 -19.72 -7.33 -6.10
CA GLY A 181 -20.74 -8.37 -5.98
C GLY A 181 -20.32 -9.78 -6.39
N GLN A 182 -19.04 -10.01 -6.69
CA GLN A 182 -18.53 -11.30 -7.15
C GLN A 182 -17.15 -11.63 -6.56
N TRP A 183 -16.91 -12.91 -6.35
CA TRP A 183 -15.57 -13.41 -6.10
C TRP A 183 -14.75 -13.36 -7.39
N ARG A 184 -13.63 -12.66 -7.36
CA ARG A 184 -12.82 -12.37 -8.55
C ARG A 184 -11.41 -12.95 -8.42
N ASP A 185 -10.89 -13.41 -9.56
CA ASP A 185 -9.49 -13.82 -9.67
C ASP A 185 -8.57 -12.59 -9.57
N HIS A 186 -7.40 -12.77 -8.95
CA HIS A 186 -6.37 -11.74 -8.86
C HIS A 186 -5.03 -12.29 -9.29
N GLU A 187 -4.30 -11.50 -10.09
CA GLU A 187 -2.89 -11.70 -10.35
C GLU A 187 -2.09 -11.29 -9.11
N SER A 188 -1.27 -12.19 -8.56
CA SER A 188 -0.42 -11.92 -7.40
C SER A 188 0.96 -11.48 -7.85
N TYR A 189 1.28 -10.21 -7.63
CA TYR A 189 2.59 -9.61 -7.85
C TYR A 189 3.34 -9.52 -6.55
N VAL A 190 4.63 -9.84 -6.55
CA VAL A 190 5.44 -9.95 -5.34
C VAL A 190 6.71 -9.13 -5.45
N LEU A 191 7.03 -8.42 -4.38
CA LEU A 191 8.32 -7.81 -4.11
C LEU A 191 9.01 -8.62 -3.00
N MET A 192 10.25 -9.03 -3.20
CA MET A 192 11.08 -9.68 -2.20
C MET A 192 12.27 -8.81 -1.82
N ALA A 193 12.70 -8.88 -0.57
CA ALA A 193 13.81 -8.07 -0.08
C ALA A 193 15.09 -8.26 -0.91
N GLU A 194 15.32 -9.47 -1.43
CA GLU A 194 16.47 -9.82 -2.24
C GLU A 194 16.45 -9.19 -3.63
N ASP A 195 15.27 -8.84 -4.15
CA ASP A 195 15.12 -8.24 -5.48
C ASP A 195 15.67 -6.81 -5.54
N ALA A 196 15.76 -6.14 -4.40
CA ALA A 196 16.24 -4.76 -4.32
C ALA A 196 17.10 -4.52 -3.06
N PRO A 197 18.31 -5.09 -2.99
CA PRO A 197 19.17 -5.01 -1.79
C PRO A 197 19.56 -3.58 -1.39
N ASN A 198 19.46 -2.63 -2.31
CA ASN A 198 19.68 -1.20 -2.05
C ASN A 198 18.38 -0.39 -1.89
N GLY A 199 17.22 -1.08 -1.82
CA GLY A 199 15.89 -0.52 -1.71
C GLY A 199 15.18 -0.35 -3.06
N PHE A 200 13.85 -0.44 -3.01
CA PHE A 200 12.98 -0.29 -4.19
C PHE A 200 12.91 1.14 -4.70
N THR A 201 13.03 2.13 -3.82
CA THR A 201 13.13 3.54 -4.22
C THR A 201 14.40 3.80 -5.03
N ALA A 202 15.54 3.27 -4.62
CA ALA A 202 16.79 3.38 -5.36
C ALA A 202 16.68 2.72 -6.72
N ARG A 203 16.13 1.49 -6.78
CA ARG A 203 15.88 0.76 -8.04
C ARG A 203 14.98 1.55 -8.99
N LEU A 204 13.88 2.12 -8.47
CA LEU A 204 12.94 2.90 -9.27
C LEU A 204 13.57 4.18 -9.84
N MET A 205 14.49 4.83 -9.10
CA MET A 205 15.20 6.03 -9.53
C MET A 205 16.28 5.75 -10.58
N THR A 206 16.94 4.60 -10.53
CA THR A 206 18.00 4.22 -11.50
C THR A 206 17.44 3.69 -12.81
N GLY A 207 16.14 3.43 -12.91
CA GLY A 207 15.51 2.92 -14.13
C GLY A 207 15.82 1.44 -14.42
N ASN A 208 16.45 0.71 -13.50
CA ASN A 208 16.73 -0.71 -13.62
C ASN A 208 15.45 -1.54 -13.39
N SER A 209 14.57 -1.56 -14.39
CA SER A 209 13.54 -2.60 -14.45
C SER A 209 14.19 -3.92 -14.84
N PRO A 210 13.78 -5.07 -14.26
CA PRO A 210 14.24 -6.36 -14.75
C PRO A 210 13.80 -6.52 -16.20
N SER A 211 14.70 -7.00 -17.02
CA SER A 211 14.48 -7.43 -18.42
C SER A 211 13.48 -8.58 -18.50
#